data_f8b733f52672587d3213364db7699bda
#
_entry.id   f8b733f52672587d3213364db7699bda
#
_cell.length_a   1.000
_cell.length_b   1.000
_cell.length_c   1.000
_cell.angle_alpha   90.00
_cell.angle_beta   90.00
_cell.angle_gamma   90.00
#
_symmetry.space_group_name_H-M   'P 1'
#
loop_
_entity.id
_entity.type
_entity.pdbx_description
1 polymer ?
#
loop_
_entity_poly.entity_id
_entity_poly.type
_entity_poly.pdbx_seq_one_letter_code
_entity_poly.pdbx_strand_id
1 'polypeptide(L)'
;MKITVLDDYQDVVRTLDCFELLSHHDVSILNETLPESELIVKLKDTEVLVLIRERTVITESLLAQLPNLKVISQTGKVSNHIDVHLCEKYGVKVLEGRGSPVAPSELAWALIMAASRHIPTYSANLQNDMWQNSGVLGLGRTLKGLKLGIWGYGKIGQRIAQYAKAFEMSVVVWGSEQSRNLAIEHGFEAAASKGAFFTGSDIVSLHLRLNEITRACATAQDLSLMKPDSLFVNISRSELVENSALYNELAAVPTKRAAVDVFDNEPASLDNEPLLSLPNVTATPHLGYVEQNSYELYFKIAFENILAFEQGKA
;
A
#
# COMPACT_ATOMS: atom_id res chain seq x y z
N MET A 1 14.72 -19.69 -20.26
CA MET A 1 13.79 -20.14 -19.21
C MET A 1 12.37 -19.72 -19.55
N LYS A 2 11.36 -20.46 -19.05
CA LYS A 2 9.95 -20.04 -19.10
C LYS A 2 9.64 -19.20 -17.87
N ILE A 3 9.34 -17.93 -18.08
CA ILE A 3 9.10 -16.93 -17.02
C ILE A 3 7.63 -16.54 -17.07
N THR A 4 6.96 -16.49 -15.91
CA THR A 4 5.60 -15.96 -15.83
C THR A 4 5.55 -14.81 -14.83
N VAL A 5 5.04 -13.65 -15.28
CA VAL A 5 4.72 -12.50 -14.44
C VAL A 5 3.26 -12.58 -14.06
N LEU A 6 2.94 -12.44 -12.76
CA LEU A 6 1.57 -12.51 -12.25
C LEU A 6 0.99 -11.13 -11.97
N ASP A 7 -0.33 -11.00 -12.12
CA ASP A 7 -1.13 -9.88 -11.67
C ASP A 7 -0.73 -8.50 -12.25
N ASP A 8 -0.28 -8.44 -13.50
CA ASP A 8 -0.02 -7.17 -14.19
C ASP A 8 -1.34 -6.50 -14.63
N TYR A 9 -2.12 -6.01 -13.67
CA TYR A 9 -3.44 -5.41 -13.92
C TYR A 9 -3.44 -4.23 -14.89
N GLN A 10 -2.28 -3.58 -15.09
CA GLN A 10 -2.13 -2.45 -15.99
C GLN A 10 -1.74 -2.87 -17.41
N ASP A 11 -1.34 -4.14 -17.60
CA ASP A 11 -0.76 -4.68 -18.86
C ASP A 11 0.40 -3.80 -19.39
N VAL A 12 1.29 -3.40 -18.49
CA VAL A 12 2.38 -2.47 -18.81
C VAL A 12 3.77 -3.08 -18.75
N VAL A 13 3.93 -4.28 -18.17
CA VAL A 13 5.27 -4.87 -17.96
C VAL A 13 6.05 -5.01 -19.26
N ARG A 14 5.38 -5.34 -20.37
CA ARG A 14 6.02 -5.43 -21.71
C ARG A 14 6.48 -4.08 -22.26
N THR A 15 5.97 -2.98 -21.74
CA THR A 15 6.29 -1.62 -22.21
C THR A 15 7.41 -0.97 -21.41
N LEU A 16 7.85 -1.60 -20.32
CA LEU A 16 8.95 -1.11 -19.49
C LEU A 16 10.29 -1.26 -20.22
N ASP A 17 11.16 -0.25 -20.10
CA ASP A 17 12.50 -0.30 -20.70
C ASP A 17 13.30 -1.52 -20.21
N CYS A 18 13.14 -1.88 -18.92
CA CYS A 18 13.83 -3.03 -18.35
C CYS A 18 13.34 -4.39 -18.90
N PHE A 19 12.21 -4.45 -19.61
CA PHE A 19 11.70 -5.71 -20.18
C PHE A 19 12.65 -6.32 -21.23
N GLU A 20 13.46 -5.49 -21.89
CA GLU A 20 14.49 -5.91 -22.83
C GLU A 20 15.51 -6.89 -22.21
N LEU A 21 15.71 -6.83 -20.88
CA LEU A 21 16.57 -7.78 -20.15
C LEU A 21 16.13 -9.23 -20.31
N LEU A 22 14.85 -9.48 -20.61
CA LEU A 22 14.28 -10.81 -20.79
C LEU A 22 14.11 -11.22 -22.26
N SER A 23 14.67 -10.48 -23.22
CA SER A 23 14.49 -10.69 -24.68
C SER A 23 14.83 -12.11 -25.15
N HIS A 24 15.70 -12.85 -24.45
CA HIS A 24 16.09 -14.21 -24.77
C HIS A 24 15.30 -15.29 -24.01
N HIS A 25 14.24 -14.91 -23.28
CA HIS A 25 13.42 -15.81 -22.49
C HIS A 25 12.00 -15.92 -23.06
N ASP A 26 11.32 -17.03 -22.74
CA ASP A 26 9.90 -17.20 -23.04
C ASP A 26 9.07 -16.60 -21.87
N VAL A 27 8.48 -15.42 -22.10
CA VAL A 27 7.81 -14.65 -21.05
C VAL A 27 6.31 -14.60 -21.28
N SER A 28 5.56 -15.16 -20.32
CA SER A 28 4.11 -15.03 -20.20
C SER A 28 3.76 -13.99 -19.14
N ILE A 29 2.69 -13.21 -19.37
CA ILE A 29 2.19 -12.22 -18.39
C ILE A 29 0.70 -12.49 -18.17
N LEU A 30 0.30 -12.60 -16.90
CA LEU A 30 -1.10 -12.72 -16.51
C LEU A 30 -1.56 -11.36 -15.94
N ASN A 31 -2.64 -10.82 -16.52
CA ASN A 31 -3.11 -9.45 -16.25
C ASN A 31 -4.27 -9.42 -15.25
N GLU A 32 -4.64 -10.57 -14.72
CA GLU A 32 -5.74 -10.72 -13.77
C GLU A 32 -5.39 -11.71 -12.67
N THR A 33 -6.01 -11.58 -11.52
CA THR A 33 -5.93 -12.56 -10.45
C THR A 33 -6.79 -13.77 -10.80
N LEU A 34 -6.17 -14.93 -10.83
CA LEU A 34 -6.84 -16.20 -11.13
C LEU A 34 -7.06 -17.01 -9.84
N PRO A 35 -8.14 -17.79 -9.76
CA PRO A 35 -8.27 -18.83 -8.74
C PRO A 35 -7.08 -19.80 -8.80
N GLU A 36 -6.64 -20.33 -7.65
CA GLU A 36 -5.46 -21.19 -7.56
C GLU A 36 -5.52 -22.39 -8.54
N SER A 37 -6.70 -22.98 -8.71
CA SER A 37 -6.89 -24.10 -9.65
C SER A 37 -6.60 -23.75 -11.11
N GLU A 38 -6.94 -22.54 -11.54
CA GLU A 38 -6.66 -22.05 -12.89
C GLU A 38 -5.21 -21.61 -13.01
N LEU A 39 -4.67 -20.98 -11.95
CA LEU A 39 -3.29 -20.56 -11.88
C LEU A 39 -2.33 -21.76 -12.03
N ILE A 40 -2.59 -22.89 -11.36
CA ILE A 40 -1.83 -24.13 -11.48
C ILE A 40 -1.75 -24.58 -12.96
N VAL A 41 -2.85 -24.54 -13.69
CA VAL A 41 -2.88 -24.95 -15.10
C VAL A 41 -2.01 -24.02 -15.96
N LYS A 42 -2.10 -22.70 -15.71
CA LYS A 42 -1.30 -21.69 -16.45
C LYS A 42 0.20 -21.79 -16.16
N LEU A 43 0.56 -22.16 -14.93
CA LEU A 43 1.94 -22.19 -14.45
C LEU A 43 2.65 -23.53 -14.61
N LYS A 44 1.99 -24.56 -15.14
CA LYS A 44 2.51 -25.94 -15.20
C LYS A 44 3.94 -26.08 -15.74
N ASP A 45 4.28 -25.27 -16.73
CA ASP A 45 5.59 -25.30 -17.40
C ASP A 45 6.52 -24.17 -16.94
N THR A 46 6.09 -23.33 -15.99
CA THR A 46 6.83 -22.16 -15.53
C THR A 46 8.04 -22.57 -14.71
N GLU A 47 9.20 -22.02 -15.06
CA GLU A 47 10.46 -22.22 -14.32
C GLU A 47 10.74 -21.06 -13.35
N VAL A 48 10.25 -19.87 -13.66
CA VAL A 48 10.44 -18.64 -12.87
C VAL A 48 9.13 -17.89 -12.73
N LEU A 49 8.75 -17.56 -11.50
CA LEU A 49 7.67 -16.64 -11.21
C LEU A 49 8.21 -15.25 -10.90
N VAL A 50 7.60 -14.22 -11.46
CA VAL A 50 7.79 -12.84 -11.05
C VAL A 50 6.51 -12.36 -10.37
N LEU A 51 6.61 -11.98 -9.10
CA LEU A 51 5.48 -11.55 -8.30
C LEU A 51 5.46 -10.03 -8.14
N ILE A 52 4.30 -9.43 -8.34
CA ILE A 52 4.08 -8.01 -8.12
C ILE A 52 3.60 -7.78 -6.69
N ARG A 53 4.52 -7.40 -5.82
CA ARG A 53 4.26 -7.13 -4.41
C ARG A 53 3.59 -8.32 -3.73
N GLU A 54 2.59 -8.08 -2.90
CA GLU A 54 1.89 -9.10 -2.12
C GLU A 54 0.57 -9.56 -2.78
N ARG A 55 0.42 -9.43 -4.10
CA ARG A 55 -0.82 -9.74 -4.84
C ARG A 55 -1.16 -11.22 -4.86
N THR A 56 -0.14 -12.09 -4.95
CA THR A 56 -0.33 -13.56 -4.96
C THR A 56 0.29 -14.18 -3.72
N VAL A 57 -0.49 -14.99 -2.99
CA VAL A 57 0.01 -15.82 -1.88
C VAL A 57 0.57 -17.12 -2.43
N ILE A 58 1.79 -17.47 -2.06
CA ILE A 58 2.42 -18.74 -2.43
C ILE A 58 2.08 -19.82 -1.40
N THR A 59 1.12 -20.65 -1.75
CA THR A 59 0.63 -21.74 -0.89
C THR A 59 1.44 -23.01 -1.09
N GLU A 60 1.37 -23.95 -0.13
CA GLU A 60 1.95 -25.30 -0.27
C GLU A 60 1.27 -26.08 -1.40
N SER A 61 -0.04 -25.93 -1.57
CA SER A 61 -0.82 -26.54 -2.64
C SER A 61 -0.30 -26.11 -4.01
N LEU A 62 -0.05 -24.80 -4.19
CA LEU A 62 0.49 -24.26 -5.43
C LEU A 62 1.89 -24.82 -5.71
N LEU A 63 2.80 -24.78 -4.75
CA LEU A 63 4.18 -25.27 -4.90
C LEU A 63 4.22 -26.76 -5.26
N ALA A 64 3.38 -27.58 -4.64
CA ALA A 64 3.31 -29.02 -4.90
C ALA A 64 2.89 -29.35 -6.35
N GLN A 65 2.19 -28.45 -7.04
CA GLN A 65 1.70 -28.64 -8.40
C GLN A 65 2.62 -28.01 -9.47
N LEU A 66 3.71 -27.37 -9.09
CA LEU A 66 4.64 -26.67 -9.98
C LEU A 66 6.05 -27.32 -9.99
N PRO A 67 6.19 -28.56 -10.50
CA PRO A 67 7.45 -29.30 -10.38
C PRO A 67 8.61 -28.68 -11.18
N ASN A 68 8.33 -27.77 -12.13
CA ASN A 68 9.34 -27.09 -12.93
C ASN A 68 9.80 -25.76 -12.32
N LEU A 69 9.11 -25.26 -11.30
CA LEU A 69 9.40 -23.97 -10.66
C LEU A 69 10.74 -24.04 -9.91
N LYS A 70 11.66 -23.14 -10.23
CA LYS A 70 13.01 -23.05 -9.64
C LYS A 70 13.22 -21.77 -8.85
N VAL A 71 12.58 -20.67 -9.28
CA VAL A 71 12.80 -19.35 -8.75
C VAL A 71 11.50 -18.57 -8.64
N ILE A 72 11.35 -17.86 -7.53
CA ILE A 72 10.40 -16.77 -7.37
C ILE A 72 11.21 -15.48 -7.24
N SER A 73 11.04 -14.55 -8.18
CA SER A 73 11.62 -13.22 -8.12
C SER A 73 10.55 -12.20 -7.72
N GLN A 74 10.70 -11.66 -6.51
CA GLN A 74 9.73 -10.74 -5.91
C GLN A 74 10.06 -9.29 -6.23
N THR A 75 9.10 -8.53 -6.73
CA THR A 75 9.23 -7.07 -6.92
C THR A 75 9.12 -6.34 -5.58
N GLY A 76 10.22 -6.16 -4.90
CA GLY A 76 10.27 -5.57 -3.57
C GLY A 76 10.66 -6.59 -2.50
N LYS A 77 10.41 -6.27 -1.23
CA LYS A 77 10.74 -7.15 -0.12
C LYS A 77 9.71 -8.28 0.03
N VAL A 78 10.21 -9.46 0.41
CA VAL A 78 9.36 -10.57 0.82
C VAL A 78 8.57 -10.20 2.08
N SER A 79 7.34 -10.62 2.15
CA SER A 79 6.40 -10.42 3.25
C SER A 79 5.62 -11.71 3.51
N ASN A 80 4.55 -11.66 4.29
CA ASN A 80 3.78 -12.83 4.75
C ASN A 80 3.12 -13.67 3.63
N HIS A 81 3.10 -13.19 2.39
CA HIS A 81 2.57 -13.91 1.22
C HIS A 81 3.50 -15.00 0.68
N ILE A 82 4.76 -15.04 1.11
CA ILE A 82 5.75 -16.07 0.74
C ILE A 82 6.40 -16.62 2.01
N ASP A 83 6.21 -17.90 2.28
CA ASP A 83 7.02 -18.63 3.24
C ASP A 83 8.29 -19.14 2.55
N VAL A 84 9.42 -18.47 2.81
CA VAL A 84 10.72 -18.79 2.18
C VAL A 84 11.17 -20.21 2.54
N HIS A 85 10.97 -20.66 3.79
CA HIS A 85 11.34 -22.01 4.20
C HIS A 85 10.49 -23.07 3.51
N LEU A 86 9.22 -22.79 3.29
CA LEU A 86 8.35 -23.66 2.51
C LEU A 86 8.84 -23.74 1.05
N CYS A 87 9.16 -22.62 0.42
CA CYS A 87 9.72 -22.60 -0.93
C CYS A 87 11.00 -23.43 -1.03
N GLU A 88 11.92 -23.29 -0.07
CA GLU A 88 13.17 -24.06 -0.02
C GLU A 88 12.92 -25.58 0.07
N LYS A 89 11.91 -26.05 0.80
CA LYS A 89 11.52 -27.47 0.85
C LYS A 89 11.11 -28.02 -0.50
N TYR A 90 10.53 -27.18 -1.37
CA TYR A 90 10.15 -27.53 -2.74
C TYR A 90 11.28 -27.27 -3.76
N GLY A 91 12.48 -26.89 -3.30
CA GLY A 91 13.63 -26.60 -4.16
C GLY A 91 13.50 -25.26 -4.92
N VAL A 92 12.61 -24.38 -4.48
CA VAL A 92 12.35 -23.07 -5.09
C VAL A 92 13.11 -21.99 -4.37
N LYS A 93 13.98 -21.28 -5.07
CA LYS A 93 14.73 -20.14 -4.54
C LYS A 93 13.89 -18.88 -4.58
N VAL A 94 13.88 -18.11 -3.49
CA VAL A 94 13.19 -16.82 -3.43
C VAL A 94 14.20 -15.70 -3.47
N LEU A 95 14.06 -14.80 -4.45
CA LEU A 95 14.90 -13.61 -4.63
C LEU A 95 14.05 -12.37 -4.42
N GLU A 96 14.52 -11.45 -3.58
CA GLU A 96 13.77 -10.24 -3.24
C GLU A 96 14.36 -8.99 -3.88
N GLY A 97 13.50 -8.02 -4.14
CA GLY A 97 13.87 -6.72 -4.62
C GLY A 97 13.94 -5.65 -3.51
N ARG A 98 13.98 -4.43 -3.95
CA ARG A 98 13.93 -3.23 -3.07
C ARG A 98 13.03 -2.19 -3.68
N GLY A 99 12.37 -1.39 -2.83
CA GLY A 99 11.50 -0.31 -3.27
C GLY A 99 12.04 1.07 -2.94
N SER A 100 11.39 2.08 -3.52
CA SER A 100 11.60 3.50 -3.21
C SER A 100 10.50 4.01 -2.27
N PRO A 101 10.79 4.91 -1.31
CA PRO A 101 9.78 5.55 -0.49
C PRO A 101 9.07 6.72 -1.21
N VAL A 102 9.50 7.09 -2.42
CA VAL A 102 9.03 8.30 -3.11
C VAL A 102 7.57 8.17 -3.50
N ALA A 103 7.24 7.21 -4.35
CA ALA A 103 5.89 7.02 -4.84
C ALA A 103 4.82 6.86 -3.73
N PRO A 104 5.00 5.98 -2.71
CA PRO A 104 4.01 5.89 -1.64
C PRO A 104 3.90 7.18 -0.81
N SER A 105 4.98 7.98 -0.68
CA SER A 105 4.89 9.27 0.00
C SER A 105 4.08 10.28 -0.81
N GLU A 106 4.26 10.32 -2.12
CA GLU A 106 3.52 11.20 -3.01
C GLU A 106 2.03 10.81 -3.09
N LEU A 107 1.72 9.50 -3.15
CA LEU A 107 0.34 9.03 -3.09
C LEU A 107 -0.33 9.39 -1.75
N ALA A 108 0.34 9.18 -0.62
CA ALA A 108 -0.21 9.57 0.69
C ALA A 108 -0.53 11.06 0.74
N TRP A 109 0.36 11.90 0.20
CA TRP A 109 0.14 13.33 0.14
C TRP A 109 -1.00 13.72 -0.81
N ALA A 110 -1.07 13.08 -1.97
CA ALA A 110 -2.17 13.27 -2.92
C ALA A 110 -3.53 12.89 -2.29
N LEU A 111 -3.60 11.79 -1.55
CA LEU A 111 -4.79 11.35 -0.83
C LEU A 111 -5.19 12.33 0.28
N ILE A 112 -4.22 12.86 1.06
CA ILE A 112 -4.48 13.91 2.06
C ILE A 112 -5.11 15.13 1.39
N MET A 113 -4.55 15.60 0.26
CA MET A 113 -5.08 16.73 -0.49
C MET A 113 -6.45 16.44 -1.08
N ALA A 114 -6.61 15.29 -1.73
CA ALA A 114 -7.86 14.88 -2.38
C ALA A 114 -9.01 14.76 -1.38
N ALA A 115 -8.78 14.09 -0.24
CA ALA A 115 -9.78 13.91 0.81
C ALA A 115 -10.12 15.23 1.52
N SER A 116 -9.11 16.10 1.78
CA SER A 116 -9.33 17.40 2.41
C SER A 116 -10.16 18.36 1.56
N ARG A 117 -10.15 18.21 0.25
CA ARG A 117 -10.86 19.07 -0.73
C ARG A 117 -12.01 18.35 -1.43
N HIS A 118 -12.32 17.10 -1.09
CA HIS A 118 -13.37 16.27 -1.70
C HIS A 118 -13.22 16.14 -3.23
N ILE A 119 -11.98 16.12 -3.73
CA ILE A 119 -11.70 16.17 -5.18
C ILE A 119 -12.38 15.02 -5.93
N PRO A 120 -12.32 13.74 -5.48
CA PRO A 120 -12.97 12.64 -6.20
C PRO A 120 -14.48 12.85 -6.35
N THR A 121 -15.15 13.29 -5.27
CA THR A 121 -16.61 13.53 -5.27
C THR A 121 -16.98 14.68 -6.20
N TYR A 122 -16.26 15.81 -6.16
CA TYR A 122 -16.51 16.92 -7.06
C TYR A 122 -16.27 16.53 -8.53
N SER A 123 -15.22 15.74 -8.79
CA SER A 123 -14.90 15.28 -10.15
C SER A 123 -16.00 14.36 -10.70
N ALA A 124 -16.44 13.38 -9.90
CA ALA A 124 -17.52 12.47 -10.28
C ALA A 124 -18.86 13.21 -10.48
N ASN A 125 -19.19 14.14 -9.59
CA ASN A 125 -20.41 14.94 -9.70
C ASN A 125 -20.40 15.89 -10.91
N LEU A 126 -19.24 16.46 -11.25
CA LEU A 126 -19.10 17.28 -12.46
C LEU A 126 -19.38 16.48 -13.74
N GLN A 127 -18.96 15.21 -13.80
CA GLN A 127 -19.27 14.31 -14.93
C GLN A 127 -20.77 13.97 -15.05
N ASN A 128 -21.54 14.27 -14.00
CA ASN A 128 -23.01 14.14 -13.96
C ASN A 128 -23.70 15.50 -13.96
N ASP A 129 -23.08 16.53 -14.54
CA ASP A 129 -23.60 17.91 -14.67
C ASP A 129 -23.92 18.60 -13.33
N MET A 130 -23.36 18.14 -12.21
CA MET A 130 -23.55 18.74 -10.89
C MET A 130 -22.40 19.71 -10.57
N TRP A 131 -22.64 21.01 -10.81
CA TRP A 131 -21.67 22.06 -10.57
C TRP A 131 -21.48 22.36 -9.08
N GLN A 132 -20.21 22.35 -8.60
CA GLN A 132 -19.80 22.64 -7.21
C GLN A 132 -20.61 21.87 -6.14
N ASN A 133 -20.93 20.61 -6.41
CA ASN A 133 -21.69 19.75 -5.51
C ASN A 133 -20.77 18.68 -4.91
N SER A 134 -20.64 18.69 -3.59
CA SER A 134 -19.89 17.68 -2.81
C SER A 134 -20.81 16.65 -2.15
N GLY A 135 -22.10 16.67 -2.45
CA GLY A 135 -23.09 15.83 -1.77
C GLY A 135 -23.16 16.17 -0.27
N VAL A 136 -23.12 15.14 0.55
CA VAL A 136 -23.23 15.25 2.03
C VAL A 136 -21.93 15.74 2.70
N LEU A 137 -20.82 15.88 1.97
CA LEU A 137 -19.51 16.18 2.54
C LEU A 137 -19.32 17.65 2.93
N GLY A 138 -20.13 18.57 2.38
CA GLY A 138 -20.03 20.00 2.63
C GLY A 138 -18.77 20.62 2.00
N LEU A 139 -18.26 21.69 2.61
CA LEU A 139 -17.04 22.35 2.13
C LEU A 139 -15.79 21.58 2.58
N GLY A 140 -14.82 21.47 1.69
CA GLY A 140 -13.48 21.03 2.03
C GLY A 140 -12.71 22.09 2.85
N ARG A 141 -11.51 21.72 3.30
CA ARG A 141 -10.65 22.60 4.10
C ARG A 141 -9.24 22.73 3.51
N THR A 142 -8.53 23.80 3.89
CA THR A 142 -7.10 23.97 3.63
C THR A 142 -6.30 23.17 4.67
N LEU A 143 -5.05 22.87 4.36
CA LEU A 143 -4.14 22.16 5.28
C LEU A 143 -3.38 23.10 6.22
N LYS A 144 -3.15 24.37 5.79
CA LYS A 144 -2.42 25.36 6.58
C LYS A 144 -3.00 25.50 7.98
N GLY A 145 -2.13 25.42 8.98
CA GLY A 145 -2.48 25.54 10.39
C GLY A 145 -3.03 24.27 11.04
N LEU A 146 -3.34 23.21 10.26
CA LEU A 146 -3.75 21.93 10.81
C LEU A 146 -2.55 21.16 11.38
N LYS A 147 -2.83 20.25 12.33
CA LYS A 147 -1.84 19.33 12.91
C LYS A 147 -1.91 17.96 12.24
N LEU A 148 -0.80 17.55 11.62
CA LEU A 148 -0.63 16.21 11.06
C LEU A 148 0.03 15.29 12.09
N GLY A 149 -0.67 14.24 12.48
CA GLY A 149 -0.14 13.13 13.24
C GLY A 149 0.45 12.07 12.31
N ILE A 150 1.72 11.73 12.49
CA ILE A 150 2.43 10.70 11.74
C ILE A 150 2.73 9.53 12.66
N TRP A 151 2.10 8.38 12.42
CA TRP A 151 2.43 7.16 13.15
C TRP A 151 3.43 6.32 12.37
N GLY A 152 4.67 6.29 12.84
CA GLY A 152 5.79 5.66 12.16
C GLY A 152 6.67 6.66 11.40
N TYR A 153 7.87 6.95 11.95
CA TYR A 153 8.78 7.97 11.42
C TYR A 153 9.94 7.34 10.64
N GLY A 154 9.60 6.38 9.75
CA GLY A 154 10.52 5.77 8.78
C GLY A 154 10.73 6.65 7.55
N LYS A 155 11.25 6.05 6.46
CA LYS A 155 11.58 6.77 5.21
C LYS A 155 10.38 7.53 4.62
N ILE A 156 9.17 6.94 4.69
CA ILE A 156 7.92 7.57 4.20
C ILE A 156 7.48 8.66 5.17
N GLY A 157 7.35 8.37 6.48
CA GLY A 157 6.89 9.34 7.48
C GLY A 157 7.75 10.60 7.53
N GLN A 158 9.08 10.48 7.35
CA GLN A 158 10.00 11.63 7.27
C GLN A 158 9.69 12.51 6.04
N ARG A 159 9.41 11.91 4.87
CA ARG A 159 9.03 12.67 3.66
C ARG A 159 7.70 13.40 3.85
N ILE A 160 6.71 12.72 4.41
CA ILE A 160 5.39 13.30 4.71
C ILE A 160 5.51 14.47 5.69
N ALA A 161 6.38 14.37 6.70
CA ALA A 161 6.64 15.48 7.62
C ALA A 161 7.20 16.72 6.91
N GLN A 162 8.10 16.53 5.92
CA GLN A 162 8.62 17.64 5.12
C GLN A 162 7.54 18.26 4.21
N TYR A 163 6.67 17.43 3.61
CA TYR A 163 5.55 17.94 2.83
C TYR A 163 4.59 18.77 3.71
N ALA A 164 4.26 18.27 4.90
CA ALA A 164 3.42 19.00 5.87
C ALA A 164 4.02 20.35 6.24
N LYS A 165 5.34 20.41 6.49
CA LYS A 165 6.06 21.65 6.77
C LYS A 165 5.93 22.66 5.62
N ALA A 166 6.05 22.20 4.38
CA ALA A 166 5.91 23.06 3.19
C ALA A 166 4.46 23.62 3.03
N PHE A 167 3.47 22.91 3.59
CA PHE A 167 2.06 23.35 3.62
C PHE A 167 1.68 24.10 4.90
N GLU A 168 2.67 24.54 5.67
CA GLU A 168 2.47 25.32 6.90
C GLU A 168 1.62 24.59 7.97
N MET A 169 1.75 23.26 8.02
CA MET A 169 1.14 22.42 9.05
C MET A 169 2.10 22.22 10.23
N SER A 170 1.57 22.01 11.44
CA SER A 170 2.34 21.41 12.52
C SER A 170 2.34 19.89 12.41
N VAL A 171 3.43 19.25 12.87
CA VAL A 171 3.61 17.79 12.79
C VAL A 171 3.86 17.23 14.17
N VAL A 172 3.13 16.18 14.54
CA VAL A 172 3.37 15.39 15.74
C VAL A 172 3.59 13.92 15.36
N VAL A 173 4.61 13.30 15.93
CA VAL A 173 4.99 11.92 15.62
C VAL A 173 4.66 10.99 16.78
N TRP A 174 4.09 9.83 16.46
CA TRP A 174 3.91 8.71 17.37
C TRP A 174 4.59 7.44 16.81
N GLY A 175 4.99 6.53 17.68
CA GLY A 175 5.65 5.27 17.33
C GLY A 175 6.65 4.82 18.39
N SER A 176 7.67 4.05 17.97
CA SER A 176 8.75 3.63 18.87
C SER A 176 9.49 4.83 19.46
N GLU A 177 10.16 4.63 20.58
CA GLU A 177 11.00 5.65 21.19
C GLU A 177 12.03 6.21 20.20
N GLN A 178 12.68 5.34 19.43
CA GLN A 178 13.61 5.74 18.37
C GLN A 178 12.95 6.68 17.34
N SER A 179 11.73 6.36 16.89
CA SER A 179 10.98 7.19 15.94
C SER A 179 10.67 8.57 16.52
N ARG A 180 10.26 8.64 17.79
CA ARG A 180 9.93 9.89 18.47
C ARG A 180 11.18 10.75 18.70
N ASN A 181 12.28 10.16 19.15
CA ASN A 181 13.55 10.87 19.35
C ASN A 181 14.07 11.45 18.03
N LEU A 182 14.05 10.65 16.96
CA LEU A 182 14.47 11.12 15.63
C LEU A 182 13.57 12.27 15.13
N ALA A 183 12.27 12.24 15.41
CA ALA A 183 11.38 13.33 15.05
C ALA A 183 11.74 14.63 15.80
N ILE A 184 12.07 14.55 17.09
CA ILE A 184 12.53 15.70 17.88
C ILE A 184 13.85 16.25 17.33
N GLU A 185 14.81 15.39 16.99
CA GLU A 185 16.09 15.78 16.35
C GLU A 185 15.86 16.52 15.02
N HIS A 186 14.82 16.15 14.27
CA HIS A 186 14.42 16.81 13.02
C HIS A 186 13.56 18.07 13.24
N GLY A 187 13.30 18.48 14.48
CA GLY A 187 12.54 19.67 14.83
C GLY A 187 11.01 19.50 14.78
N PHE A 188 10.52 18.28 14.90
CA PHE A 188 9.08 17.97 15.00
C PHE A 188 8.69 17.59 16.44
N GLU A 189 7.40 17.66 16.74
CA GLU A 189 6.86 17.25 18.05
C GLU A 189 6.77 15.72 18.14
N ALA A 190 7.00 15.17 19.34
CA ALA A 190 6.65 13.79 19.67
C ALA A 190 5.43 13.77 20.60
N ALA A 191 4.46 12.91 20.31
CA ALA A 191 3.29 12.77 21.16
C ALA A 191 3.66 12.14 22.52
N ALA A 192 3.09 12.66 23.60
CA ALA A 192 3.32 12.16 24.95
C ALA A 192 2.70 10.78 25.18
N SER A 193 1.60 10.47 24.49
CA SER A 193 0.91 9.18 24.53
C SER A 193 0.16 8.92 23.22
N LYS A 194 -0.26 7.67 23.01
CA LYS A 194 -1.11 7.31 21.88
C LYS A 194 -2.44 8.09 21.90
N GLY A 195 -3.08 8.21 23.05
CA GLY A 195 -4.30 9.00 23.21
C GLY A 195 -4.09 10.48 22.87
N ALA A 196 -3.01 11.10 23.34
CA ALA A 196 -2.67 12.49 22.99
C ALA A 196 -2.39 12.67 21.49
N PHE A 197 -1.83 11.66 20.84
CA PHE A 197 -1.61 11.65 19.40
C PHE A 197 -2.93 11.71 18.62
N PHE A 198 -3.90 10.85 18.96
CA PHE A 198 -5.21 10.82 18.29
C PHE A 198 -6.06 12.05 18.60
N THR A 199 -6.15 12.48 19.85
CA THR A 199 -6.95 13.66 20.23
C THR A 199 -6.39 14.97 19.69
N GLY A 200 -5.06 15.06 19.56
CA GLY A 200 -4.37 16.28 19.14
C GLY A 200 -4.32 16.50 17.63
N SER A 201 -4.47 15.45 16.82
CA SER A 201 -4.27 15.52 15.38
C SER A 201 -5.55 15.88 14.63
N ASP A 202 -5.43 16.72 13.59
CA ASP A 202 -6.50 16.98 12.62
C ASP A 202 -6.47 15.93 11.49
N ILE A 203 -5.29 15.42 11.19
CA ILE A 203 -5.05 14.34 10.24
C ILE A 203 -4.15 13.32 10.94
N VAL A 204 -4.53 12.03 10.90
CA VAL A 204 -3.71 10.91 11.37
C VAL A 204 -3.29 10.08 10.18
N SER A 205 -1.99 9.86 9.98
CA SER A 205 -1.46 9.08 8.85
C SER A 205 -0.56 7.95 9.33
N LEU A 206 -0.88 6.71 8.89
CA LEU A 206 -0.14 5.51 9.27
C LEU A 206 0.97 5.21 8.27
N HIS A 207 2.21 5.02 8.78
CA HIS A 207 3.41 4.67 8.01
C HIS A 207 4.19 3.56 8.71
N LEU A 208 3.46 2.51 9.10
CA LEU A 208 3.99 1.37 9.83
C LEU A 208 4.18 0.16 8.90
N ARG A 209 5.15 -0.68 9.25
CA ARG A 209 5.22 -2.04 8.68
C ARG A 209 4.29 -2.95 9.48
N LEU A 210 3.53 -3.81 8.79
CA LEU A 210 2.74 -4.84 9.44
C LEU A 210 3.65 -5.94 10.01
N ASN A 211 3.43 -6.25 11.29
CA ASN A 211 3.98 -7.39 12.02
C ASN A 211 3.06 -7.71 13.20
N GLU A 212 3.39 -8.71 14.01
CA GLU A 212 2.57 -9.12 15.16
C GLU A 212 2.30 -7.99 16.17
N ILE A 213 3.27 -7.09 16.38
CA ILE A 213 3.13 -5.97 17.34
C ILE A 213 2.26 -4.85 16.77
N THR A 214 2.30 -4.65 15.45
CA THR A 214 1.59 -3.55 14.79
C THR A 214 0.22 -3.96 14.25
N ARG A 215 -0.09 -5.25 14.19
CA ARG A 215 -1.43 -5.75 13.82
C ARG A 215 -2.48 -5.20 14.79
N ALA A 216 -3.55 -4.63 14.25
CA ALA A 216 -4.64 -4.01 14.98
C ALA A 216 -4.18 -2.96 16.02
N CYS A 217 -3.05 -2.28 15.76
CA CYS A 217 -2.51 -1.30 16.69
C CYS A 217 -3.32 -0.01 16.74
N ALA A 218 -4.07 0.33 15.70
CA ALA A 218 -5.07 1.40 15.70
C ALA A 218 -6.45 0.79 16.02
N THR A 219 -6.90 0.98 17.27
CA THR A 219 -8.12 0.35 17.80
C THR A 219 -9.37 1.22 17.59
N ALA A 220 -10.55 0.64 17.74
CA ALA A 220 -11.81 1.39 17.75
C ALA A 220 -11.80 2.53 18.79
N GLN A 221 -11.21 2.29 19.97
CA GLN A 221 -11.04 3.33 21.00
C GLN A 221 -10.15 4.48 20.51
N ASP A 222 -9.06 4.19 19.80
CA ASP A 222 -8.18 5.23 19.25
C ASP A 222 -8.89 6.09 18.20
N LEU A 223 -9.63 5.44 17.28
CA LEU A 223 -10.40 6.15 16.26
C LEU A 223 -11.50 7.02 16.85
N SER A 224 -12.14 6.58 17.94
CA SER A 224 -13.17 7.38 18.64
C SER A 224 -12.59 8.65 19.28
N LEU A 225 -11.30 8.65 19.68
CA LEU A 225 -10.61 9.81 20.23
C LEU A 225 -10.27 10.89 19.18
N MET A 226 -10.33 10.57 17.90
CA MET A 226 -10.06 11.54 16.84
C MET A 226 -11.10 12.67 16.85
N LYS A 227 -10.68 13.86 16.41
CA LYS A 227 -11.58 15.02 16.30
C LYS A 227 -12.77 14.73 15.38
N PRO A 228 -13.94 15.34 15.61
CA PRO A 228 -15.16 15.07 14.83
C PRO A 228 -15.05 15.32 13.33
N ASP A 229 -14.12 16.18 12.89
CA ASP A 229 -13.88 16.55 11.49
C ASP A 229 -12.50 16.07 10.96
N SER A 230 -11.90 15.13 11.66
CA SER A 230 -10.56 14.61 11.35
C SER A 230 -10.52 13.76 10.08
N LEU A 231 -9.31 13.55 9.56
CA LEU A 231 -9.00 12.68 8.46
C LEU A 231 -8.05 11.56 8.92
N PHE A 232 -8.44 10.30 8.70
CA PHE A 232 -7.58 9.14 8.90
C PHE A 232 -7.00 8.69 7.55
N VAL A 233 -5.69 8.45 7.48
CA VAL A 233 -4.99 8.07 6.24
C VAL A 233 -4.23 6.78 6.46
N ASN A 234 -4.50 5.78 5.63
CA ASN A 234 -3.79 4.51 5.64
C ASN A 234 -3.42 4.05 4.23
N ILE A 235 -2.15 4.15 3.90
CA ILE A 235 -1.55 3.62 2.67
C ILE A 235 -0.58 2.47 2.96
N SER A 236 -0.59 1.96 4.19
CA SER A 236 0.37 0.95 4.64
C SER A 236 -0.20 -0.47 4.52
N ARG A 237 -1.04 -0.87 5.46
CA ARG A 237 -1.80 -2.15 5.45
C ARG A 237 -3.10 -1.96 6.23
N SER A 238 -4.18 -2.57 5.75
CA SER A 238 -5.49 -2.54 6.41
C SER A 238 -5.43 -3.13 7.81
N GLU A 239 -4.72 -4.22 7.99
CA GLU A 239 -4.60 -4.96 9.26
C GLU A 239 -3.87 -4.20 10.38
N LEU A 240 -3.33 -3.00 10.12
CA LEU A 240 -2.87 -2.09 11.17
C LEU A 240 -4.02 -1.53 12.00
N VAL A 241 -5.22 -1.54 11.42
CA VAL A 241 -6.46 -1.11 12.06
C VAL A 241 -7.21 -2.34 12.58
N GLU A 242 -7.83 -2.21 13.75
CA GLU A 242 -8.72 -3.24 14.29
C GLU A 242 -9.87 -3.50 13.32
N ASN A 243 -10.19 -4.78 13.11
CA ASN A 243 -11.19 -5.20 12.12
C ASN A 243 -12.50 -4.44 12.29
N SER A 244 -13.06 -3.95 11.19
CA SER A 244 -14.29 -3.16 11.10
C SER A 244 -14.30 -1.84 11.90
N ALA A 245 -13.26 -1.51 12.66
CA ALA A 245 -13.25 -0.33 13.51
C ALA A 245 -13.36 0.96 12.70
N LEU A 246 -12.63 1.07 11.59
CA LEU A 246 -12.66 2.25 10.74
C LEU A 246 -14.05 2.43 10.09
N TYR A 247 -14.64 1.36 9.56
CA TYR A 247 -15.99 1.40 8.98
C TYR A 247 -17.02 1.84 10.02
N ASN A 248 -17.00 1.22 11.20
CA ASN A 248 -17.96 1.54 12.27
C ASN A 248 -17.85 3.00 12.72
N GLU A 249 -16.63 3.51 12.88
CA GLU A 249 -16.40 4.89 13.29
C GLU A 249 -16.89 5.89 12.24
N LEU A 250 -16.57 5.65 10.96
CA LEU A 250 -16.95 6.55 9.86
C LEU A 250 -18.46 6.53 9.57
N ALA A 251 -19.11 5.39 9.77
CA ALA A 251 -20.57 5.26 9.66
C ALA A 251 -21.28 5.96 10.82
N ALA A 252 -20.74 5.88 12.04
CA ALA A 252 -21.29 6.52 13.23
C ALA A 252 -21.05 8.04 13.28
N VAL A 253 -19.90 8.52 12.73
CA VAL A 253 -19.50 9.93 12.75
C VAL A 253 -19.19 10.40 11.32
N PRO A 254 -20.23 10.75 10.52
CA PRO A 254 -20.06 11.07 9.09
C PRO A 254 -19.20 12.31 8.80
N THR A 255 -18.89 13.13 9.80
CA THR A 255 -17.98 14.27 9.65
C THR A 255 -16.50 13.86 9.69
N LYS A 256 -16.17 12.71 10.28
CA LYS A 256 -14.85 12.10 10.16
C LYS A 256 -14.68 11.54 8.76
N ARG A 257 -13.46 11.52 8.26
CA ARG A 257 -13.12 11.08 6.91
C ARG A 257 -11.97 10.10 6.93
N ALA A 258 -11.90 9.27 5.89
CA ALA A 258 -10.72 8.46 5.66
C ALA A 258 -10.21 8.59 4.22
N ALA A 259 -8.91 8.37 4.06
CA ALA A 259 -8.25 8.18 2.78
C ALA A 259 -7.44 6.88 2.87
N VAL A 260 -7.82 5.88 2.08
CA VAL A 260 -7.24 4.54 2.15
C VAL A 260 -6.78 4.05 0.78
N ASP A 261 -5.66 3.32 0.78
CA ASP A 261 -5.09 2.69 -0.41
C ASP A 261 -4.97 1.17 -0.24
N VAL A 262 -5.41 0.63 0.90
CA VAL A 262 -5.25 -0.78 1.28
C VAL A 262 -6.51 -1.33 1.92
N PHE A 263 -6.79 -2.61 1.70
CA PHE A 263 -8.03 -3.27 2.09
C PHE A 263 -7.77 -4.67 2.66
N ASP A 264 -8.73 -5.21 3.42
CA ASP A 264 -8.63 -6.56 3.98
C ASP A 264 -8.72 -7.64 2.89
N ASN A 265 -9.51 -7.34 1.85
CA ASN A 265 -9.64 -8.20 0.67
C ASN A 265 -9.22 -7.42 -0.58
N GLU A 266 -8.18 -7.86 -1.24
CA GLU A 266 -7.68 -7.28 -2.49
C GLU A 266 -7.67 -8.34 -3.60
N PRO A 267 -8.20 -8.06 -4.79
CA PRO A 267 -8.83 -6.82 -5.26
C PRO A 267 -10.13 -6.46 -4.53
N ALA A 268 -10.21 -5.19 -4.07
CA ALA A 268 -11.38 -4.69 -3.38
C ALA A 268 -12.51 -4.29 -4.35
N SER A 269 -13.76 -4.54 -3.95
CA SER A 269 -14.97 -4.18 -4.67
C SER A 269 -16.07 -3.76 -3.70
N LEU A 270 -17.16 -3.18 -4.22
CA LEU A 270 -18.34 -2.85 -3.41
C LEU A 270 -18.97 -4.08 -2.73
N ASP A 271 -18.76 -5.28 -3.28
CA ASP A 271 -19.33 -6.52 -2.74
C ASP A 271 -18.52 -7.07 -1.56
N ASN A 272 -17.22 -6.77 -1.48
CA ASN A 272 -16.33 -7.36 -0.48
C ASN A 272 -15.67 -6.34 0.47
N GLU A 273 -15.85 -5.01 0.22
CA GLU A 273 -15.23 -3.95 1.03
C GLU A 273 -16.26 -2.86 1.40
N PRO A 274 -16.84 -2.92 2.61
CA PRO A 274 -17.87 -1.97 3.06
C PRO A 274 -17.43 -0.50 3.08
N LEU A 275 -16.14 -0.22 3.31
CA LEU A 275 -15.61 1.16 3.31
C LEU A 275 -15.88 1.89 2.00
N LEU A 276 -15.90 1.17 0.86
CA LEU A 276 -16.15 1.77 -0.45
C LEU A 276 -17.57 2.32 -0.62
N SER A 277 -18.51 1.92 0.23
CA SER A 277 -19.89 2.43 0.22
C SER A 277 -20.06 3.76 0.95
N LEU A 278 -19.08 4.17 1.74
CA LEU A 278 -19.18 5.37 2.59
C LEU A 278 -18.76 6.64 1.82
N PRO A 279 -19.59 7.69 1.82
CA PRO A 279 -19.31 8.94 1.07
C PRO A 279 -18.12 9.73 1.65
N ASN A 280 -17.77 9.53 2.92
CA ASN A 280 -16.66 10.17 3.63
C ASN A 280 -15.34 9.37 3.51
N VAL A 281 -15.28 8.40 2.59
CA VAL A 281 -14.06 7.64 2.28
C VAL A 281 -13.54 8.02 0.89
N THR A 282 -12.26 8.37 0.81
CA THR A 282 -11.50 8.47 -0.43
C THR A 282 -10.63 7.23 -0.56
N ALA A 283 -10.89 6.41 -1.57
CA ALA A 283 -10.22 5.13 -1.74
C ALA A 283 -9.46 5.05 -3.07
N THR A 284 -8.30 4.38 -3.06
CA THR A 284 -7.52 4.05 -4.25
C THR A 284 -7.14 2.56 -4.22
N PRO A 285 -7.03 1.87 -5.39
CA PRO A 285 -6.85 0.43 -5.45
C PRO A 285 -5.37 0.03 -5.32
N HIS A 286 -4.78 0.25 -4.14
CA HIS A 286 -3.41 -0.09 -3.76
C HIS A 286 -2.36 0.47 -4.74
N LEU A 287 -2.41 1.79 -4.97
CA LEU A 287 -1.58 2.50 -5.94
C LEU A 287 -0.22 2.97 -5.39
N GLY A 288 0.12 2.68 -4.14
CA GLY A 288 1.33 3.22 -3.47
C GLY A 288 2.63 3.02 -4.23
N TYR A 289 2.69 2.06 -5.13
CA TYR A 289 3.86 1.77 -5.99
C TYR A 289 3.50 1.72 -7.48
N VAL A 290 2.25 1.98 -7.84
CA VAL A 290 1.76 1.85 -9.22
C VAL A 290 2.03 3.16 -9.96
N GLU A 291 3.28 3.34 -10.39
CA GLU A 291 3.74 4.45 -11.24
C GLU A 291 5.04 4.04 -11.98
N GLN A 292 5.37 4.78 -13.04
CA GLN A 292 6.40 4.41 -14.02
C GLN A 292 7.77 4.11 -13.38
N ASN A 293 8.29 5.02 -12.54
CA ASN A 293 9.64 4.88 -11.99
C ASN A 293 9.74 3.71 -10.99
N SER A 294 8.66 3.45 -10.23
CA SER A 294 8.62 2.29 -9.32
C SER A 294 8.54 0.99 -10.09
N TYR A 295 7.73 0.93 -11.16
CA TYR A 295 7.66 -0.26 -12.00
C TYR A 295 8.99 -0.54 -12.66
N GLU A 296 9.64 0.46 -13.29
CA GLU A 296 10.99 0.29 -13.86
C GLU A 296 12.00 -0.20 -12.80
N LEU A 297 12.03 0.43 -11.62
CA LEU A 297 12.95 0.02 -10.55
C LEU A 297 12.68 -1.43 -10.09
N TYR A 298 11.42 -1.77 -9.85
CA TYR A 298 11.02 -3.05 -9.29
C TYR A 298 11.27 -4.19 -10.26
N PHE A 299 10.81 -4.03 -11.50
CA PHE A 299 10.97 -5.04 -12.53
C PHE A 299 12.42 -5.18 -12.98
N LYS A 300 13.16 -4.07 -13.10
CA LYS A 300 14.59 -4.13 -13.38
C LYS A 300 15.33 -5.01 -12.37
N ILE A 301 15.13 -4.79 -11.08
CA ILE A 301 15.78 -5.59 -10.04
C ILE A 301 15.29 -7.05 -10.10
N ALA A 302 13.99 -7.29 -10.29
CA ALA A 302 13.46 -8.64 -10.39
C ALA A 302 14.03 -9.40 -11.59
N PHE A 303 14.22 -8.75 -12.73
CA PHE A 303 14.80 -9.34 -13.93
C PHE A 303 16.32 -9.53 -13.79
N GLU A 304 17.04 -8.57 -13.22
CA GLU A 304 18.47 -8.72 -12.90
C GLU A 304 18.72 -9.91 -11.94
N ASN A 305 17.84 -10.14 -10.95
CA ASN A 305 17.88 -11.30 -10.08
C ASN A 305 17.73 -12.61 -10.85
N ILE A 306 16.83 -12.68 -11.85
CA ILE A 306 16.64 -13.85 -12.70
C ILE A 306 17.90 -14.14 -13.51
N LEU A 307 18.49 -13.12 -14.15
CA LEU A 307 19.73 -13.25 -14.92
C LEU A 307 20.91 -13.67 -14.04
N ALA A 308 21.01 -13.15 -12.82
CA ALA A 308 22.02 -13.57 -11.85
C ALA A 308 21.87 -15.04 -11.44
N PHE A 309 20.63 -15.49 -11.24
CA PHE A 309 20.34 -16.90 -10.95
C PHE A 309 20.75 -17.82 -12.11
N GLU A 310 20.40 -17.45 -13.35
CA GLU A 310 20.79 -18.21 -14.56
C GLU A 310 22.32 -18.36 -14.67
N GLN A 311 23.07 -17.34 -14.26
CA GLN A 311 24.53 -17.35 -14.24
C GLN A 311 25.14 -18.05 -13.03
N GLY A 312 24.33 -18.61 -12.12
CA GLY A 312 24.79 -19.23 -10.88
C GLY A 312 25.39 -18.26 -9.86
N LYS A 313 25.04 -16.97 -9.94
CA LYS A 313 25.55 -15.88 -9.09
C LYS A 313 24.57 -15.46 -7.96
N ALA A 314 23.35 -15.95 -7.98
CA ALA A 314 22.30 -15.62 -7.01
C ALA A 314 21.90 -16.82 -6.17
#